data_c4e80427226cc6d4ce078bfde424c46b
#
_entry.id   c4e80427226cc6d4ce078bfde424c46b
#
_cell.length_a   1.000
_cell.length_b   1.000
_cell.length_c   1.000
_cell.angle_alpha   90.00
_cell.angle_beta   90.00
_cell.angle_gamma   90.00
#
_symmetry.space_group_name_H-M   'P 1'
#
loop_
_entity.id
_entity.type
_entity.pdbx_description
1 polymer ?
#
loop_
_entity_poly.entity_id
_entity_poly.type
_entity_poly.pdbx_seq_one_letter_code
_entity_poly.pdbx_strand_id
1 'polypeptide(L)'
;MLLSVENLRVSYGAIKALYGISFHVAEGEIVCIIGANGAGKSTTLRAISRMIPAERGSKMTYMGKDLLKYPAERVVSELGISHVPEGRRLFGNLTVMENLKFATFARKDGKAIEQDFGRVFALFPRLAERKAQKAETLSGGEQQMLAVGRALMSGRRMMLLDEPSMGLAPVLMMTMFKALREINLEGTAVLLVEQNARMALQFAQRGYVLENGTLVLQGRSEDLLTNPDVKKAYLGG
;
A
#
# COMPACT_ATOMS: atom_id res chain seq x y z
N MET A 1 3.13 -12.74 -13.31
CA MET A 1 2.53 -11.39 -13.14
C MET A 1 1.43 -11.52 -12.11
N LEU A 2 1.50 -10.75 -11.01
CA LEU A 2 0.51 -10.81 -9.94
C LEU A 2 -0.69 -9.89 -10.23
N LEU A 3 -0.42 -8.60 -10.52
CA LEU A 3 -1.41 -7.60 -10.86
C LEU A 3 -1.10 -6.99 -12.22
N SER A 4 -2.08 -6.92 -13.11
CA SER A 4 -2.05 -6.13 -14.36
C SER A 4 -3.19 -5.11 -14.32
N VAL A 5 -2.87 -3.87 -14.58
CA VAL A 5 -3.81 -2.75 -14.72
C VAL A 5 -3.64 -2.19 -16.11
N GLU A 6 -4.74 -2.15 -16.88
CA GLU A 6 -4.74 -1.66 -18.25
C GLU A 6 -5.82 -0.60 -18.41
N ASN A 7 -5.42 0.55 -18.94
CA ASN A 7 -6.30 1.67 -19.24
C ASN A 7 -7.24 2.06 -18.08
N LEU A 8 -6.70 2.09 -16.85
CA LEU A 8 -7.49 2.44 -15.66
C LEU A 8 -7.91 3.90 -15.72
N ARG A 9 -9.22 4.13 -15.76
CA ARG A 9 -9.86 5.43 -15.75
C ARG A 9 -10.76 5.56 -14.55
N VAL A 10 -10.70 6.71 -13.89
CA VAL A 10 -11.52 6.99 -12.69
C VAL A 10 -11.92 8.45 -12.71
N SER A 11 -13.21 8.71 -12.41
CA SER A 11 -13.73 10.07 -12.19
C SER A 11 -14.49 10.16 -10.85
N TYR A 12 -14.45 11.32 -10.23
CA TYR A 12 -15.26 11.73 -9.09
C TYR A 12 -16.30 12.75 -9.59
N GLY A 13 -17.50 12.27 -9.90
CA GLY A 13 -18.49 13.10 -10.59
C GLY A 13 -17.96 13.59 -11.94
N ALA A 14 -17.91 14.90 -12.14
CA ALA A 14 -17.38 15.51 -13.36
C ALA A 14 -15.85 15.63 -13.42
N ILE A 15 -15.15 15.38 -12.30
CA ILE A 15 -13.70 15.55 -12.22
C ILE A 15 -13.02 14.23 -12.54
N LYS A 16 -12.25 14.18 -13.63
CA LYS A 16 -11.47 13.03 -14.01
C LYS A 16 -10.15 13.00 -13.22
N ALA A 17 -9.91 11.89 -12.53
CA ALA A 17 -8.72 11.69 -11.69
C ALA A 17 -7.66 10.80 -12.35
N LEU A 18 -8.08 9.82 -13.18
CA LEU A 18 -7.16 8.96 -13.93
C LEU A 18 -7.61 8.88 -15.40
N TYR A 19 -6.66 9.06 -16.31
CA TYR A 19 -6.92 9.20 -17.75
C TYR A 19 -6.57 7.94 -18.57
N GLY A 20 -6.47 6.77 -17.95
CA GLY A 20 -6.17 5.52 -18.64
C GLY A 20 -4.75 5.04 -18.39
N ILE A 21 -4.37 4.94 -17.11
CA ILE A 21 -3.05 4.45 -16.72
C ILE A 21 -2.94 2.94 -16.88
N SER A 22 -1.74 2.48 -17.25
CA SER A 22 -1.45 1.05 -17.39
C SER A 22 -0.13 0.72 -16.71
N PHE A 23 -0.14 -0.28 -15.83
CA PHE A 23 1.04 -0.74 -15.09
C PHE A 23 0.85 -2.16 -14.59
N HIS A 24 1.91 -2.76 -14.06
CA HIS A 24 1.83 -4.11 -13.50
C HIS A 24 2.71 -4.27 -12.27
N VAL A 25 2.44 -5.33 -11.50
CA VAL A 25 3.24 -5.77 -10.35
C VAL A 25 3.48 -7.27 -10.50
N ALA A 26 4.73 -7.70 -10.37
CA ALA A 26 5.09 -9.11 -10.36
C ALA A 26 4.91 -9.72 -8.96
N GLU A 27 4.96 -11.05 -8.85
CA GLU A 27 4.94 -11.73 -7.55
C GLU A 27 6.20 -11.37 -6.74
N GLY A 28 6.02 -11.03 -5.46
CA GLY A 28 7.10 -10.63 -4.58
C GLY A 28 7.82 -9.32 -4.96
N GLU A 29 7.29 -8.56 -5.90
CA GLU A 29 7.88 -7.29 -6.31
C GLU A 29 7.43 -6.13 -5.42
N ILE A 30 8.34 -5.19 -5.17
CA ILE A 30 8.03 -3.88 -4.62
C ILE A 30 8.01 -2.87 -5.77
N VAL A 31 6.85 -2.29 -6.02
CA VAL A 31 6.64 -1.25 -7.03
C VAL A 31 6.20 0.03 -6.34
N CYS A 32 6.70 1.18 -6.79
CA CYS A 32 6.22 2.47 -6.33
C CYS A 32 5.57 3.28 -7.46
N ILE A 33 4.57 4.08 -7.10
CA ILE A 33 4.03 5.16 -7.94
C ILE A 33 4.34 6.46 -7.22
N ILE A 34 5.14 7.30 -7.84
CA ILE A 34 5.53 8.62 -7.32
C ILE A 34 4.81 9.72 -8.10
N GLY A 35 4.62 10.86 -7.47
CA GLY A 35 3.97 12.02 -8.08
C GLY A 35 3.53 13.06 -7.05
N ALA A 36 3.24 14.26 -7.51
CA ALA A 36 2.75 15.35 -6.66
C ALA A 36 1.39 15.04 -6.01
N ASN A 37 1.01 15.85 -5.03
CA ASN A 37 -0.35 15.78 -4.46
C ASN A 37 -1.39 16.08 -5.53
N GLY A 38 -2.49 15.30 -5.54
CA GLY A 38 -3.51 15.40 -6.58
C GLY A 38 -3.19 14.68 -7.88
N ALA A 39 -2.01 14.06 -8.05
CA ALA A 39 -1.65 13.34 -9.28
C ALA A 39 -2.51 12.09 -9.57
N GLY A 40 -3.27 11.58 -8.58
CA GLY A 40 -4.11 10.38 -8.73
C GLY A 40 -3.57 9.13 -8.01
N LYS A 41 -2.51 9.26 -7.22
CA LYS A 41 -1.85 8.15 -6.50
C LYS A 41 -2.83 7.34 -5.64
N SER A 42 -3.46 7.98 -4.65
CA SER A 42 -4.44 7.34 -3.75
C SER A 42 -5.65 6.82 -4.50
N THR A 43 -6.07 7.52 -5.57
CA THR A 43 -7.16 7.09 -6.46
C THR A 43 -6.83 5.74 -7.11
N THR A 44 -5.57 5.55 -7.54
CA THR A 44 -5.10 4.28 -8.11
C THR A 44 -5.24 3.14 -7.12
N LEU A 45 -4.78 3.31 -5.87
CA LEU A 45 -4.90 2.28 -4.83
C LEU A 45 -6.37 2.00 -4.46
N ARG A 46 -7.20 3.04 -4.35
CA ARG A 46 -8.64 2.89 -4.07
C ARG A 46 -9.39 2.15 -5.18
N ALA A 47 -8.99 2.34 -6.45
CA ALA A 47 -9.58 1.60 -7.56
C ALA A 47 -9.19 0.11 -7.53
N ILE A 48 -7.91 -0.21 -7.23
CA ILE A 48 -7.44 -1.59 -7.09
C ILE A 48 -8.12 -2.29 -5.92
N SER A 49 -8.25 -1.63 -4.75
CA SER A 49 -8.97 -2.17 -3.60
C SER A 49 -10.49 -2.16 -3.75
N ARG A 50 -11.00 -1.72 -4.91
CA ARG A 50 -12.43 -1.66 -5.25
C ARG A 50 -13.26 -0.76 -4.32
N MET A 51 -12.61 0.16 -3.62
CA MET A 51 -13.28 1.20 -2.80
C MET A 51 -13.96 2.26 -3.65
N ILE A 52 -13.52 2.43 -4.90
CA ILE A 52 -14.13 3.30 -5.90
C ILE A 52 -14.26 2.53 -7.22
N PRO A 53 -15.29 2.86 -8.04
CA PRO A 53 -15.47 2.20 -9.33
C PRO A 53 -14.43 2.68 -10.35
N ALA A 54 -13.99 1.77 -11.22
CA ALA A 54 -13.28 2.10 -12.44
C ALA A 54 -14.28 2.33 -13.58
N GLU A 55 -13.94 3.22 -14.53
CA GLU A 55 -14.77 3.49 -15.70
C GLU A 55 -14.74 2.35 -16.72
N ARG A 56 -15.72 2.35 -17.63
CA ARG A 56 -15.79 1.42 -18.76
C ARG A 56 -14.50 1.45 -19.58
N GLY A 57 -14.05 0.26 -20.01
CA GLY A 57 -12.81 0.10 -20.77
C GLY A 57 -11.55 -0.05 -19.91
N SER A 58 -11.65 0.12 -18.58
CA SER A 58 -10.60 -0.27 -17.65
C SER A 58 -10.55 -1.78 -17.50
N LYS A 59 -9.33 -2.35 -17.39
CA LYS A 59 -9.14 -3.76 -17.07
C LYS A 59 -8.18 -3.88 -15.91
N MET A 60 -8.51 -4.74 -14.95
CA MET A 60 -7.63 -5.08 -13.83
C MET A 60 -7.67 -6.59 -13.64
N THR A 61 -6.52 -7.24 -13.82
CA THR A 61 -6.36 -8.69 -13.64
C THR A 61 -5.43 -8.96 -12.46
N TYR A 62 -5.88 -9.78 -11.53
CA TYR A 62 -5.09 -10.21 -10.37
C TYR A 62 -5.05 -11.74 -10.32
N MET A 63 -3.85 -12.34 -10.39
CA MET A 63 -3.67 -13.80 -10.44
C MET A 63 -4.53 -14.47 -11.51
N GLY A 64 -4.63 -13.85 -12.70
CA GLY A 64 -5.47 -14.35 -13.81
C GLY A 64 -6.97 -14.10 -13.64
N LYS A 65 -7.44 -13.53 -12.54
CA LYS A 65 -8.85 -13.23 -12.27
C LYS A 65 -9.16 -11.76 -12.59
N ASP A 66 -10.34 -11.51 -13.16
CA ASP A 66 -10.84 -10.15 -13.37
C ASP A 66 -11.20 -9.51 -12.05
N LEU A 67 -10.37 -8.57 -11.58
CA LEU A 67 -10.52 -7.88 -10.30
C LEU A 67 -11.80 -7.02 -10.25
N LEU A 68 -12.29 -6.56 -11.40
CA LEU A 68 -13.50 -5.73 -11.48
C LEU A 68 -14.77 -6.48 -11.05
N LYS A 69 -14.75 -7.82 -11.05
CA LYS A 69 -15.86 -8.68 -10.61
C LYS A 69 -15.94 -8.89 -9.10
N TYR A 70 -14.95 -8.40 -8.35
CA TYR A 70 -14.90 -8.57 -6.90
C TYR A 70 -15.34 -7.27 -6.20
N PRO A 71 -16.26 -7.33 -5.22
CA PRO A 71 -16.51 -6.20 -4.34
C PRO A 71 -15.35 -6.04 -3.34
N ALA A 72 -15.25 -4.86 -2.72
CA ALA A 72 -14.09 -4.49 -1.89
C ALA A 72 -13.79 -5.49 -0.77
N GLU A 73 -14.80 -5.99 -0.08
CA GLU A 73 -14.66 -6.96 1.03
C GLU A 73 -14.08 -8.30 0.56
N ARG A 74 -14.37 -8.73 -0.69
CA ARG A 74 -13.85 -9.97 -1.26
C ARG A 74 -12.42 -9.80 -1.82
N VAL A 75 -12.01 -8.58 -2.15
CA VAL A 75 -10.63 -8.27 -2.53
C VAL A 75 -9.67 -8.60 -1.38
N VAL A 76 -10.05 -8.27 -0.15
CA VAL A 76 -9.27 -8.61 1.04
C VAL A 76 -9.40 -10.09 1.39
N SER A 77 -10.64 -10.58 1.58
CA SER A 77 -10.88 -11.91 2.15
C SER A 77 -10.55 -13.07 1.21
N GLU A 78 -10.72 -12.91 -0.11
CA GLU A 78 -10.51 -13.99 -1.09
C GLU A 78 -9.23 -13.84 -1.90
N LEU A 79 -8.83 -12.59 -2.20
CA LEU A 79 -7.67 -12.33 -3.03
C LEU A 79 -6.41 -12.03 -2.22
N GLY A 80 -6.56 -11.69 -0.94
CA GLY A 80 -5.44 -11.38 -0.05
C GLY A 80 -4.73 -10.07 -0.40
N ILE A 81 -5.46 -9.11 -0.98
CA ILE A 81 -4.97 -7.74 -1.21
C ILE A 81 -5.37 -6.90 0.01
N SER A 82 -4.40 -6.46 0.79
CA SER A 82 -4.63 -5.54 1.92
C SER A 82 -4.33 -4.10 1.51
N HIS A 83 -5.01 -3.14 2.14
CA HIS A 83 -4.82 -1.72 1.85
C HIS A 83 -4.64 -0.92 3.15
N VAL A 84 -3.53 -0.21 3.24
CA VAL A 84 -3.25 0.80 4.27
C VAL A 84 -3.48 2.16 3.65
N PRO A 85 -4.63 2.79 3.88
CA PRO A 85 -4.95 4.10 3.30
C PRO A 85 -4.22 5.21 4.06
N GLU A 86 -4.12 6.37 3.43
CA GLU A 86 -3.71 7.61 4.09
C GLU A 86 -4.56 7.88 5.34
N GLY A 87 -3.95 8.41 6.40
CA GLY A 87 -4.62 8.68 7.67
C GLY A 87 -4.87 7.45 8.54
N ARG A 88 -4.20 6.30 8.24
CA ARG A 88 -4.10 5.08 9.07
C ARG A 88 -5.41 4.33 9.29
N ARG A 89 -6.55 5.01 9.41
CA ARG A 89 -7.92 4.46 9.57
C ARG A 89 -8.00 3.37 10.65
N LEU A 90 -7.43 3.65 11.83
CA LEU A 90 -7.50 2.78 12.99
C LEU A 90 -8.84 2.95 13.72
N PHE A 91 -9.23 1.92 14.48
CA PHE A 91 -10.30 2.03 15.47
C PHE A 91 -9.69 2.61 16.75
N GLY A 92 -9.75 3.94 16.93
CA GLY A 92 -9.06 4.67 17.97
C GLY A 92 -9.43 4.20 19.39
N ASN A 93 -10.70 3.90 19.63
CA ASN A 93 -11.25 3.42 20.88
C ASN A 93 -10.90 1.96 21.22
N LEU A 94 -10.42 1.18 20.25
CA LEU A 94 -9.95 -0.19 20.44
C LEU A 94 -8.46 -0.21 20.78
N THR A 95 -8.07 -1.22 21.56
CA THR A 95 -6.66 -1.48 21.89
C THR A 95 -5.87 -1.92 20.65
N VAL A 96 -4.53 -1.93 20.76
CA VAL A 96 -3.63 -2.51 19.74
C VAL A 96 -4.06 -3.94 19.41
N MET A 97 -4.23 -4.77 20.44
CA MET A 97 -4.61 -6.18 20.26
C MET A 97 -5.97 -6.33 19.58
N GLU A 98 -6.96 -5.54 19.96
CA GLU A 98 -8.29 -5.58 19.36
C GLU A 98 -8.28 -5.11 17.92
N ASN A 99 -7.53 -4.06 17.58
CA ASN A 99 -7.32 -3.63 16.20
C ASN A 99 -6.73 -4.75 15.32
N LEU A 100 -5.74 -5.47 15.82
CA LEU A 100 -5.14 -6.61 15.10
C LEU A 100 -6.13 -7.79 14.98
N LYS A 101 -6.83 -8.15 16.07
CA LYS A 101 -7.87 -9.20 16.05
C LYS A 101 -8.97 -8.88 15.06
N PHE A 102 -9.46 -7.63 15.03
CA PHE A 102 -10.51 -7.23 14.10
C PHE A 102 -10.12 -7.46 12.64
N ALA A 103 -8.84 -7.27 12.30
CA ALA A 103 -8.34 -7.50 10.93
C ALA A 103 -8.42 -8.97 10.49
N THR A 104 -8.54 -9.92 11.41
CA THR A 104 -8.64 -11.35 11.10
C THR A 104 -10.08 -11.86 10.97
N PHE A 105 -11.09 -10.98 11.12
CA PHE A 105 -12.50 -11.37 11.19
C PHE A 105 -12.97 -12.25 10.00
N ALA A 106 -12.48 -11.99 8.81
CA ALA A 106 -12.82 -12.75 7.60
C ALA A 106 -11.99 -14.03 7.42
N ARG A 107 -11.00 -14.29 8.28
CA ARG A 107 -10.07 -15.43 8.17
C ARG A 107 -10.58 -16.63 8.97
N LYS A 108 -10.25 -17.84 8.47
CA LYS A 108 -10.64 -19.11 9.10
C LYS A 108 -9.43 -20.01 9.45
N ASP A 109 -8.21 -19.50 9.27
CA ASP A 109 -6.95 -20.23 9.41
C ASP A 109 -6.28 -19.97 10.78
N GLY A 110 -6.92 -20.35 11.86
CA GLY A 110 -6.54 -20.01 13.26
C GLY A 110 -5.06 -20.14 13.59
N LYS A 111 -4.40 -21.26 13.23
CA LYS A 111 -2.96 -21.45 13.47
C LYS A 111 -2.10 -20.40 12.77
N ALA A 112 -2.45 -20.03 11.54
CA ALA A 112 -1.74 -19.01 10.81
C ALA A 112 -1.99 -17.61 11.39
N ILE A 113 -3.18 -17.35 11.92
CA ILE A 113 -3.48 -16.11 12.64
C ILE A 113 -2.58 -15.94 13.87
N GLU A 114 -2.38 -17.00 14.68
CA GLU A 114 -1.47 -16.94 15.84
C GLU A 114 -0.03 -16.66 15.45
N GLN A 115 0.44 -17.28 14.37
CA GLN A 115 1.78 -17.01 13.82
C GLN A 115 1.90 -15.55 13.38
N ASP A 116 0.84 -14.98 12.78
CA ASP A 116 0.83 -13.59 12.34
C ASP A 116 0.87 -12.59 13.47
N PHE A 117 0.21 -12.86 14.60
CA PHE A 117 0.38 -12.03 15.80
C PHE A 117 1.84 -12.01 16.24
N GLY A 118 2.49 -13.17 16.32
CA GLY A 118 3.92 -13.26 16.65
C GLY A 118 4.77 -12.45 15.68
N ARG A 119 4.49 -12.54 14.38
CA ARG A 119 5.19 -11.84 13.33
C ARG A 119 5.01 -10.31 13.42
N VAL A 120 3.77 -9.81 13.59
CA VAL A 120 3.50 -8.38 13.78
C VAL A 120 4.28 -7.83 14.97
N PHE A 121 4.31 -8.56 16.09
CA PHE A 121 5.02 -8.13 17.29
C PHE A 121 6.55 -8.23 17.16
N ALA A 122 7.07 -9.16 16.34
CA ALA A 122 8.49 -9.21 16.01
C ALA A 122 8.92 -8.04 15.13
N LEU A 123 8.10 -7.70 14.10
CA LEU A 123 8.34 -6.55 13.22
C LEU A 123 8.20 -5.20 13.95
N PHE A 124 7.28 -5.12 14.91
CA PHE A 124 6.95 -3.91 15.64
C PHE A 124 6.94 -4.14 17.17
N PRO A 125 8.11 -4.27 17.82
CA PRO A 125 8.22 -4.58 19.27
C PRO A 125 7.46 -3.58 20.16
N ARG A 126 7.38 -2.30 19.76
CA ARG A 126 6.62 -1.27 20.48
C ARG A 126 5.12 -1.58 20.56
N LEU A 127 4.56 -2.24 19.56
CA LEU A 127 3.16 -2.69 19.62
C LEU A 127 3.00 -3.86 20.61
N ALA A 128 4.01 -4.72 20.72
CA ALA A 128 4.00 -5.81 21.70
C ALA A 128 3.97 -5.29 23.15
N GLU A 129 4.73 -4.22 23.45
CA GLU A 129 4.74 -3.57 24.75
C GLU A 129 3.41 -2.89 25.11
N ARG A 130 2.62 -2.51 24.09
CA ARG A 130 1.41 -1.68 24.19
C ARG A 130 0.13 -2.39 23.80
N LYS A 131 0.09 -3.73 23.88
CA LYS A 131 -1.06 -4.56 23.43
C LYS A 131 -2.41 -4.11 23.98
N ALA A 132 -2.45 -3.67 25.24
CA ALA A 132 -3.65 -3.23 25.92
C ALA A 132 -3.92 -1.72 25.81
N GLN A 133 -3.03 -0.96 25.16
CA GLN A 133 -3.16 0.48 25.00
C GLN A 133 -4.14 0.79 23.86
N LYS A 134 -5.01 1.81 24.03
CA LYS A 134 -5.93 2.28 22.98
C LYS A 134 -5.15 2.91 21.83
N ALA A 135 -5.58 2.62 20.59
CA ALA A 135 -4.89 3.08 19.38
C ALA A 135 -4.83 4.62 19.25
N GLU A 136 -5.85 5.33 19.72
CA GLU A 136 -5.87 6.79 19.69
C GLU A 136 -4.78 7.45 20.58
N THR A 137 -4.28 6.74 21.60
CA THR A 137 -3.24 7.22 22.51
C THR A 137 -1.82 6.88 22.09
N LEU A 138 -1.65 6.16 21.00
CA LEU A 138 -0.36 5.85 20.40
C LEU A 138 0.23 7.07 19.68
N SER A 139 1.56 7.16 19.63
CA SER A 139 2.23 8.12 18.76
C SER A 139 1.88 7.89 17.29
N GLY A 140 2.05 8.92 16.45
CA GLY A 140 1.77 8.81 15.03
C GLY A 140 2.53 7.67 14.32
N GLY A 141 3.77 7.41 14.72
CA GLY A 141 4.56 6.30 14.17
C GLY A 141 4.05 4.94 14.63
N GLU A 142 3.68 4.78 15.90
CA GLU A 142 3.10 3.54 16.41
C GLU A 142 1.74 3.25 15.77
N GLN A 143 0.94 4.29 15.52
CA GLN A 143 -0.32 4.15 14.79
C GLN A 143 -0.09 3.67 13.34
N GLN A 144 0.97 4.17 12.67
CA GLN A 144 1.31 3.73 11.32
C GLN A 144 1.78 2.27 11.32
N MET A 145 2.61 1.88 12.29
CA MET A 145 3.01 0.47 12.48
C MET A 145 1.80 -0.43 12.74
N LEU A 146 0.83 0.03 13.55
CA LEU A 146 -0.42 -0.71 13.79
C LEU A 146 -1.26 -0.85 12.51
N ALA A 147 -1.33 0.19 11.67
CA ALA A 147 -2.05 0.12 10.40
C ALA A 147 -1.42 -0.91 9.44
N VAL A 148 -0.09 -0.95 9.33
CA VAL A 148 0.63 -1.98 8.56
C VAL A 148 0.46 -3.37 9.19
N GLY A 149 0.54 -3.49 10.51
CA GLY A 149 0.26 -4.74 11.23
C GLY A 149 -1.15 -5.28 10.93
N ARG A 150 -2.16 -4.41 10.93
CA ARG A 150 -3.54 -4.78 10.54
C ARG A 150 -3.62 -5.30 9.10
N ALA A 151 -2.93 -4.64 8.17
CA ALA A 151 -2.89 -5.08 6.78
C ALA A 151 -2.25 -6.47 6.66
N LEU A 152 -1.16 -6.73 7.39
CA LEU A 152 -0.52 -8.04 7.44
C LEU A 152 -1.46 -9.12 8.02
N MET A 153 -2.23 -8.79 9.05
CA MET A 153 -3.22 -9.71 9.65
C MET A 153 -4.39 -10.02 8.71
N SER A 154 -4.77 -9.11 7.79
CA SER A 154 -5.94 -9.27 6.92
C SER A 154 -5.65 -9.97 5.60
N GLY A 155 -4.45 -9.83 5.03
CA GLY A 155 -4.08 -10.42 3.75
C GLY A 155 -2.57 -10.33 3.49
N ARG A 156 -1.99 -11.39 2.86
CA ARG A 156 -0.54 -11.55 2.78
C ARG A 156 0.01 -11.60 1.35
N ARG A 157 -0.84 -11.54 0.32
CA ARG A 157 -0.36 -11.70 -1.06
C ARG A 157 0.14 -10.41 -1.65
N MET A 158 -0.59 -9.33 -1.39
CA MET A 158 -0.26 -8.00 -1.87
C MET A 158 -0.68 -6.94 -0.86
N MET A 159 0.20 -5.97 -0.62
CA MET A 159 -0.07 -4.83 0.26
C MET A 159 -0.05 -3.54 -0.54
N LEU A 160 -1.14 -2.78 -0.46
CA LEU A 160 -1.27 -1.44 -1.03
C LEU A 160 -1.01 -0.43 0.08
N LEU A 161 -0.07 0.50 -0.11
CA LEU A 161 0.35 1.47 0.90
C LEU A 161 0.21 2.90 0.36
N ASP A 162 -0.63 3.69 1.02
CA ASP A 162 -0.88 5.08 0.65
C ASP A 162 -0.10 6.01 1.58
N GLU A 163 1.00 6.56 1.07
CA GLU A 163 1.94 7.48 1.74
C GLU A 163 2.36 6.99 3.15
N PRO A 164 2.91 5.76 3.28
CA PRO A 164 3.21 5.16 4.58
C PRO A 164 4.25 5.94 5.39
N SER A 165 5.04 6.79 4.76
CA SER A 165 6.08 7.59 5.43
C SER A 165 5.59 8.95 5.94
N MET A 166 4.40 9.38 5.53
CA MET A 166 3.92 10.73 5.82
C MET A 166 3.82 11.01 7.32
N GLY A 167 4.43 12.12 7.77
CA GLY A 167 4.41 12.55 9.16
C GLY A 167 5.20 11.67 10.13
N LEU A 168 6.08 10.80 9.63
CA LEU A 168 6.99 10.01 10.46
C LEU A 168 8.32 10.72 10.68
N ALA A 169 8.86 10.60 11.90
CA ALA A 169 10.25 10.95 12.17
C ALA A 169 11.20 10.02 11.38
N PRO A 170 12.38 10.47 10.95
CA PRO A 170 13.30 9.69 10.09
C PRO A 170 13.60 8.29 10.60
N VAL A 171 13.81 8.13 11.90
CA VAL A 171 14.09 6.82 12.52
C VAL A 171 12.90 5.86 12.41
N LEU A 172 11.67 6.37 12.62
CA LEU A 172 10.44 5.55 12.50
C LEU A 172 10.16 5.18 11.06
N MET A 173 10.44 6.08 10.13
CA MET A 173 10.35 5.84 8.70
C MET A 173 11.29 4.70 8.27
N MET A 174 12.56 4.73 8.69
CA MET A 174 13.50 3.63 8.42
C MET A 174 13.02 2.30 9.00
N THR A 175 12.51 2.30 10.24
CA THR A 175 11.93 1.10 10.88
C THR A 175 10.76 0.55 10.07
N MET A 176 9.87 1.43 9.59
CA MET A 176 8.73 1.05 8.75
C MET A 176 9.18 0.39 7.43
N PHE A 177 10.09 1.02 6.70
CA PHE A 177 10.58 0.46 5.43
C PHE A 177 11.37 -0.84 5.63
N LYS A 178 12.11 -0.97 6.75
CA LYS A 178 12.75 -2.24 7.11
C LYS A 178 11.70 -3.34 7.32
N ALA A 179 10.66 -3.07 8.09
CA ALA A 179 9.58 -4.03 8.31
C ALA A 179 8.86 -4.40 7.00
N LEU A 180 8.59 -3.43 6.11
CA LEU A 180 8.01 -3.69 4.79
C LEU A 180 8.94 -4.54 3.91
N ARG A 181 10.26 -4.36 4.01
CA ARG A 181 11.23 -5.21 3.31
C ARG A 181 11.19 -6.65 3.83
N GLU A 182 11.12 -6.84 5.14
CA GLU A 182 10.99 -8.17 5.74
C GLU A 182 9.68 -8.86 5.32
N ILE A 183 8.56 -8.13 5.32
CA ILE A 183 7.27 -8.62 4.81
C ILE A 183 7.37 -9.04 3.33
N ASN A 184 8.08 -8.25 2.52
CA ASN A 184 8.27 -8.57 1.11
C ASN A 184 9.16 -9.80 0.88
N LEU A 185 10.24 -9.97 1.65
CA LEU A 185 11.13 -11.12 1.56
C LEU A 185 10.39 -12.46 1.82
N GLU A 186 9.27 -12.41 2.52
CA GLU A 186 8.39 -13.56 2.75
C GLU A 186 7.36 -13.78 1.61
N GLY A 187 7.51 -13.05 0.50
CA GLY A 187 6.71 -13.22 -0.72
C GLY A 187 5.53 -12.27 -0.89
N THR A 188 5.26 -11.37 0.05
CA THR A 188 4.21 -10.35 -0.11
C THR A 188 4.65 -9.30 -1.12
N ALA A 189 3.91 -9.13 -2.22
CA ALA A 189 4.12 -8.03 -3.15
C ALA A 189 3.69 -6.71 -2.53
N VAL A 190 4.38 -5.62 -2.85
CA VAL A 190 4.07 -4.29 -2.31
C VAL A 190 3.88 -3.31 -3.45
N LEU A 191 2.75 -2.61 -3.44
CA LEU A 191 2.53 -1.42 -4.26
C LEU A 191 2.36 -0.23 -3.33
N LEU A 192 3.35 0.66 -3.33
CA LEU A 192 3.27 1.88 -2.53
C LEU A 192 3.10 3.10 -3.42
N VAL A 193 2.37 4.07 -2.94
CA VAL A 193 2.35 5.42 -3.51
C VAL A 193 2.98 6.38 -2.52
N GLU A 194 3.82 7.30 -2.99
CA GLU A 194 4.59 8.20 -2.15
C GLU A 194 4.79 9.56 -2.83
N GLN A 195 4.85 10.59 -2.00
CA GLN A 195 5.30 11.90 -2.42
C GLN A 195 6.82 12.02 -2.31
N ASN A 196 7.44 11.38 -1.33
CA ASN A 196 8.91 11.32 -1.20
C ASN A 196 9.48 10.34 -2.23
N ALA A 197 9.70 10.85 -3.45
CA ALA A 197 10.15 10.04 -4.58
C ALA A 197 11.50 9.37 -4.34
N ARG A 198 12.46 10.07 -3.70
CA ARG A 198 13.79 9.52 -3.42
C ARG A 198 13.69 8.25 -2.59
N MET A 199 12.94 8.31 -1.50
CA MET A 199 12.80 7.20 -0.58
C MET A 199 12.01 6.04 -1.23
N ALA A 200 10.92 6.35 -1.93
CA ALA A 200 10.13 5.34 -2.63
C ALA A 200 10.96 4.56 -3.66
N LEU A 201 11.75 5.27 -4.48
CA LEU A 201 12.62 4.67 -5.48
C LEU A 201 13.81 3.90 -4.86
N GLN A 202 14.34 4.32 -3.71
CA GLN A 202 15.36 3.56 -2.99
C GLN A 202 14.80 2.26 -2.39
N PHE A 203 13.53 2.23 -2.10
CA PHE A 203 12.86 1.06 -1.52
C PHE A 203 12.36 0.08 -2.58
N ALA A 204 11.79 0.56 -3.69
CA ALA A 204 11.18 -0.25 -4.74
C ALA A 204 12.21 -0.77 -5.77
N GLN A 205 11.88 -1.88 -6.43
CA GLN A 205 12.64 -2.37 -7.59
C GLN A 205 12.30 -1.61 -8.88
N ARG A 206 11.03 -1.16 -8.99
CA ARG A 206 10.52 -0.46 -10.16
C ARG A 206 9.57 0.65 -9.76
N GLY A 207 9.58 1.73 -10.54
CA GLY A 207 8.77 2.91 -10.31
C GLY A 207 7.97 3.35 -11.53
N TYR A 208 6.90 4.06 -11.24
CA TYR A 208 6.06 4.78 -12.18
C TYR A 208 5.94 6.23 -11.72
N VAL A 209 6.03 7.17 -12.63
CA VAL A 209 5.80 8.61 -12.35
C VAL A 209 4.42 8.98 -12.84
N LEU A 210 3.57 9.43 -11.93
CA LEU A 210 2.18 9.83 -12.20
C LEU A 210 2.05 11.36 -12.11
N GLU A 211 1.58 11.96 -13.19
CA GLU A 211 1.31 13.40 -13.28
C GLU A 211 -0.09 13.62 -13.84
N ASN A 212 -0.88 14.42 -13.14
CA ASN A 212 -2.24 14.81 -13.60
C ASN A 212 -3.06 13.62 -14.13
N GLY A 213 -3.01 12.48 -13.43
CA GLY A 213 -3.78 11.28 -13.77
C GLY A 213 -3.23 10.47 -14.95
N THR A 214 -2.01 10.73 -15.43
CA THR A 214 -1.32 9.98 -16.49
C THR A 214 0.05 9.49 -16.04
N LEU A 215 0.48 8.31 -16.51
CA LEU A 215 1.85 7.83 -16.28
C LEU A 215 2.76 8.44 -17.35
N VAL A 216 3.74 9.23 -16.90
CA VAL A 216 4.68 9.95 -17.78
C VAL A 216 6.02 9.25 -17.93
N LEU A 217 6.47 8.55 -16.91
CA LEU A 217 7.71 7.78 -16.91
C LEU A 217 7.52 6.46 -16.18
N GLN A 218 8.31 5.45 -16.55
CA GLN A 218 8.37 4.17 -15.86
C GLN A 218 9.74 3.51 -16.09
N GLY A 219 10.19 2.71 -15.17
CA GLY A 219 11.45 2.00 -15.31
C GLY A 219 11.92 1.35 -14.01
N ARG A 220 13.15 0.82 -14.05
CA ARG A 220 13.83 0.37 -12.84
C ARG A 220 14.07 1.57 -11.92
N SER A 221 13.94 1.37 -10.65
CA SER A 221 14.11 2.47 -9.68
C SER A 221 15.49 3.12 -9.76
N GLU A 222 16.55 2.34 -10.05
CA GLU A 222 17.92 2.82 -10.27
C GLU A 222 18.01 3.82 -11.43
N ASP A 223 17.32 3.51 -12.54
CA ASP A 223 17.29 4.35 -13.72
C ASP A 223 16.52 5.65 -13.46
N LEU A 224 15.38 5.54 -12.76
CA LEU A 224 14.58 6.71 -12.39
C LEU A 224 15.29 7.62 -11.38
N LEU A 225 16.07 7.06 -10.44
CA LEU A 225 16.88 7.86 -9.50
C LEU A 225 17.96 8.69 -10.20
N THR A 226 18.43 8.26 -11.36
CA THR A 226 19.46 8.97 -12.15
C THR A 226 18.88 9.84 -13.26
N ASN A 227 17.61 9.65 -13.62
CA ASN A 227 16.93 10.38 -14.68
C ASN A 227 16.89 11.89 -14.39
N PRO A 228 17.32 12.77 -15.32
CA PRO A 228 17.37 14.21 -15.11
C PRO A 228 16.01 14.84 -14.83
N ASP A 229 14.95 14.41 -15.51
CA ASP A 229 13.60 14.95 -15.35
C ASP A 229 13.02 14.57 -13.98
N VAL A 230 13.23 13.33 -13.56
CA VAL A 230 12.83 12.87 -12.21
C VAL A 230 13.60 13.62 -11.12
N LYS A 231 14.91 13.83 -11.31
CA LYS A 231 15.74 14.60 -10.38
C LYS A 231 15.21 16.03 -10.22
N LYS A 232 15.00 16.70 -11.33
CA LYS A 232 14.54 18.10 -11.36
C LYS A 232 13.15 18.27 -10.74
N ALA A 233 12.22 17.34 -11.05
CA ALA A 233 10.82 17.48 -10.62
C ALA A 233 10.54 16.94 -9.20
N TYR A 234 11.26 15.88 -8.75
CA TYR A 234 10.87 15.10 -7.58
C TYR A 234 11.97 14.81 -6.56
N LEU A 235 13.28 14.94 -6.93
CA LEU A 235 14.36 14.54 -6.00
C LEU A 235 15.06 15.73 -5.32
N GLY A 236 14.66 16.95 -5.64
CA GLY A 236 15.33 18.17 -5.18
C GLY A 236 16.70 18.26 -5.82
N GLY A 237 16.83 19.07 -6.85
CA GLY A 237 18.11 19.36 -7.49
C GLY A 237 19.02 20.18 -6.58
#